data_79e4f4a5b369fc1b07a8556f59d46021
#
_entry.id   79e4f4a5b369fc1b07a8556f59d46021
#
_cell.length_a   1.000
_cell.length_b   1.000
_cell.length_c   1.000
_cell.angle_alpha   90.00
_cell.angle_beta   90.00
_cell.angle_gamma   90.00
#
_symmetry.space_group_name_H-M   'P 1'
#
loop_
_entity.id
_entity.type
_entity.pdbx_description
1 polymer ?
#
loop_
_entity_poly.entity_id
_entity_poly.type
_entity_poly.pdbx_seq_one_letter_code
_entity_poly.pdbx_strand_id
1 'polypeptide(L)'
;MKTVELVVPCYNEEEGLAVFIRETTKVTETIEGYSFSFILVNDGSKDGTYTVMKNLAKQYSNVKYISFSRNFGKESAMYAGLKYSTADYVVVMDADLQHPPKMLIDMCKAMEEGYDCCAARRTTREGESKIRSLFSQSFYKISNKISDVQMPYGAV
;
A
#
# COMPACT_ATOMS: atom_id res chain seq x y z
N MET A 1 -12.89 -7.73 -17.37
CA MET A 1 -12.73 -6.90 -16.16
C MET A 1 -11.38 -7.26 -15.59
N LYS A 2 -10.48 -6.28 -15.45
CA LYS A 2 -9.14 -6.48 -14.91
C LYS A 2 -9.20 -6.63 -13.38
N THR A 3 -8.36 -7.45 -12.81
CA THR A 3 -8.30 -7.69 -11.36
C THR A 3 -7.17 -6.88 -10.72
N VAL A 4 -7.45 -6.28 -9.58
CA VAL A 4 -6.48 -5.52 -8.79
C VAL A 4 -6.47 -6.06 -7.36
N GLU A 5 -5.31 -6.43 -6.86
CA GLU A 5 -5.14 -6.87 -5.48
C GLU A 5 -4.34 -5.84 -4.67
N LEU A 6 -4.95 -5.31 -3.59
CA LEU A 6 -4.28 -4.39 -2.68
C LEU A 6 -3.56 -5.20 -1.60
N VAL A 7 -2.24 -5.19 -1.63
CA VAL A 7 -1.38 -5.75 -0.58
C VAL A 7 -1.20 -4.72 0.52
N VAL A 8 -1.66 -5.05 1.72
CA VAL A 8 -1.67 -4.16 2.87
C VAL A 8 -0.85 -4.77 4.00
N PRO A 9 0.43 -4.38 4.17
CA PRO A 9 1.22 -4.79 5.31
C PRO A 9 0.68 -4.12 6.59
N CYS A 10 0.48 -4.90 7.64
CA CYS A 10 -0.13 -4.45 8.89
C CYS A 10 0.73 -4.89 10.09
N TYR A 11 1.03 -3.94 10.95
CA TYR A 11 1.68 -4.19 12.24
C TYR A 11 1.13 -3.25 13.30
N ASN A 12 0.32 -3.78 14.23
CA ASN A 12 -0.41 -3.05 15.27
C ASN A 12 -1.35 -1.97 14.69
N GLU A 13 -2.28 -2.43 13.83
CA GLU A 13 -3.25 -1.59 13.09
C GLU A 13 -4.70 -1.88 13.50
N GLU A 14 -4.92 -2.34 14.75
CA GLU A 14 -6.26 -2.76 15.19
C GLU A 14 -7.31 -1.67 15.09
N GLU A 15 -6.95 -0.40 15.33
CA GLU A 15 -7.87 0.73 15.31
C GLU A 15 -8.19 1.23 13.88
N GLY A 16 -7.17 1.23 12.99
CA GLY A 16 -7.24 1.83 11.66
C GLY A 16 -7.75 0.91 10.56
N LEU A 17 -7.45 -0.39 10.66
CA LEU A 17 -7.61 -1.33 9.55
C LEU A 17 -9.06 -1.45 9.04
N ALA A 18 -10.05 -1.48 9.93
CA ALA A 18 -11.46 -1.56 9.52
C ALA A 18 -11.92 -0.29 8.81
N VAL A 19 -11.43 0.86 9.26
CA VAL A 19 -11.71 2.16 8.62
C VAL A 19 -11.06 2.20 7.23
N PHE A 20 -9.81 1.76 7.12
CA PHE A 20 -9.10 1.67 5.85
C PHE A 20 -9.85 0.82 4.82
N ILE A 21 -10.26 -0.39 5.17
CA ILE A 21 -11.03 -1.27 4.26
C ILE A 21 -12.31 -0.61 3.81
N ARG A 22 -13.07 -0.04 4.73
CA ARG A 22 -14.35 0.63 4.42
C ARG A 22 -14.16 1.81 3.46
N GLU A 23 -13.22 2.71 3.75
CA GLU A 23 -12.99 3.91 2.93
C GLU A 23 -12.40 3.56 1.56
N THR A 24 -11.51 2.56 1.51
CA THR A 24 -10.95 2.09 0.24
C THR A 24 -12.01 1.40 -0.61
N THR A 25 -12.87 0.57 -0.03
CA THR A 25 -13.97 -0.09 -0.75
C THR A 25 -14.90 0.93 -1.41
N LYS A 26 -15.28 2.01 -0.70
CA LYS A 26 -16.11 3.08 -1.28
C LYS A 26 -15.50 3.68 -2.55
N VAL A 27 -14.19 3.83 -2.60
CA VAL A 27 -13.51 4.37 -3.77
C VAL A 27 -13.41 3.33 -4.87
N THR A 28 -13.02 2.09 -4.54
CA THR A 28 -12.85 1.03 -5.54
C THR A 28 -14.15 0.65 -6.22
N GLU A 29 -15.30 0.75 -5.55
CA GLU A 29 -16.64 0.56 -6.14
C GLU A 29 -16.99 1.60 -7.21
N THR A 30 -16.32 2.75 -7.26
CA THR A 30 -16.52 3.79 -8.27
C THR A 30 -15.64 3.60 -9.51
N ILE A 31 -14.70 2.66 -9.50
CA ILE A 31 -13.74 2.45 -10.60
C ILE A 31 -14.29 1.36 -11.53
N GLU A 32 -14.85 1.79 -12.64
CA GLU A 32 -15.41 0.86 -13.65
C GLU A 32 -14.31 0.06 -14.36
N GLY A 33 -14.64 -1.14 -14.80
CA GLY A 33 -13.73 -2.01 -15.56
C GLY A 33 -12.76 -2.82 -14.70
N TYR A 34 -12.71 -2.58 -13.40
CA TYR A 34 -11.82 -3.26 -12.45
C TYR A 34 -12.58 -4.00 -11.35
N SER A 35 -11.98 -5.09 -10.86
CA SER A 35 -12.42 -5.81 -9.66
C SER A 35 -11.33 -5.77 -8.62
N PHE A 36 -11.65 -5.27 -7.43
CA PHE A 36 -10.68 -5.08 -6.35
C PHE A 36 -10.82 -6.13 -5.25
N SER A 37 -9.68 -6.61 -4.77
CA SER A 37 -9.57 -7.47 -3.59
C SER A 37 -8.41 -7.04 -2.70
N PHE A 38 -8.35 -7.55 -1.47
CA PHE A 38 -7.36 -7.17 -0.47
C PHE A 38 -6.62 -8.41 0.02
N ILE A 39 -5.29 -8.28 0.16
CA ILE A 39 -4.43 -9.22 0.88
C ILE A 39 -3.85 -8.47 2.08
N LEU A 40 -4.42 -8.68 3.25
CA LEU A 40 -3.92 -8.13 4.51
C LEU A 40 -2.80 -9.02 5.03
N VAL A 41 -1.63 -8.45 5.29
CA VAL A 41 -0.49 -9.23 5.80
C VAL A 41 -0.14 -8.77 7.20
N ASN A 42 -0.49 -9.59 8.20
CA ASN A 42 -0.12 -9.35 9.60
C ASN A 42 1.34 -9.71 9.83
N ASP A 43 2.16 -8.72 10.08
CA ASP A 43 3.59 -8.88 10.40
C ASP A 43 3.81 -9.15 11.90
N GLY A 44 3.09 -10.15 12.44
CA GLY A 44 3.26 -10.57 13.83
C GLY A 44 2.86 -9.51 14.85
N SER A 45 1.72 -8.84 14.64
CA SER A 45 1.16 -7.83 15.56
C SER A 45 0.96 -8.37 16.97
N LYS A 46 1.07 -7.48 17.95
CA LYS A 46 0.91 -7.79 19.38
C LYS A 46 -0.43 -7.33 19.96
N ASP A 47 -1.21 -6.58 19.17
CA ASP A 47 -2.54 -6.06 19.48
C ASP A 47 -3.65 -6.92 18.85
N GLY A 48 -4.86 -6.38 18.77
CA GLY A 48 -6.03 -7.04 18.16
C GLY A 48 -6.05 -7.11 16.64
N THR A 49 -5.02 -6.63 15.92
CA THR A 49 -4.96 -6.57 14.44
C THR A 49 -5.36 -7.90 13.79
N TYR A 50 -4.80 -9.02 14.27
CA TYR A 50 -5.13 -10.35 13.70
C TYR A 50 -6.61 -10.71 13.84
N THR A 51 -7.22 -10.35 14.96
CA THR A 51 -8.66 -10.58 15.19
C THR A 51 -9.50 -9.72 14.25
N VAL A 52 -9.12 -8.45 14.05
CA VAL A 52 -9.77 -7.55 13.09
C VAL A 52 -9.69 -8.11 11.67
N MET A 53 -8.52 -8.58 11.22
CA MET A 53 -8.35 -9.20 9.90
C MET A 53 -9.28 -10.40 9.69
N LYS A 54 -9.37 -11.30 10.67
CA LYS A 54 -10.27 -12.45 10.60
C LYS A 54 -11.74 -12.06 10.47
N ASN A 55 -12.14 -11.02 11.17
CA ASN A 55 -13.51 -10.51 11.10
C ASN A 55 -13.79 -9.85 9.75
N LEU A 56 -12.85 -9.06 9.24
CA LEU A 56 -12.96 -8.45 7.91
C LEU A 56 -13.05 -9.52 6.80
N ALA A 57 -12.24 -10.57 6.86
CA ALA A 57 -12.30 -11.67 5.88
C ALA A 57 -13.59 -12.48 5.95
N LYS A 58 -14.31 -12.49 7.09
CA LYS A 58 -15.64 -13.09 7.20
C LYS A 58 -16.73 -12.16 6.65
N GLN A 59 -16.55 -10.86 6.81
CA GLN A 59 -17.52 -9.84 6.41
C GLN A 59 -17.45 -9.52 4.91
N TYR A 60 -16.25 -9.50 4.35
CA TYR A 60 -15.98 -9.11 2.96
C TYR A 60 -15.37 -10.31 2.20
N SER A 61 -16.09 -10.82 1.19
CA SER A 61 -15.64 -11.96 0.39
C SER A 61 -14.38 -11.72 -0.43
N ASN A 62 -14.06 -10.44 -0.68
CA ASN A 62 -12.87 -9.98 -1.41
C ASN A 62 -11.68 -9.64 -0.50
N VAL A 63 -11.75 -9.96 0.79
CA VAL A 63 -10.64 -9.76 1.74
C VAL A 63 -10.03 -11.10 2.12
N LYS A 64 -8.73 -11.24 1.88
CA LYS A 64 -7.89 -12.37 2.30
C LYS A 64 -6.86 -11.87 3.31
N TYR A 65 -6.30 -12.76 4.11
CA TYR A 65 -5.20 -12.39 5.02
C TYR A 65 -4.13 -13.47 5.13
N ILE A 66 -2.91 -13.01 5.41
CA ILE A 66 -1.74 -13.82 5.75
C ILE A 66 -1.28 -13.37 7.14
N SER A 67 -0.83 -14.29 7.99
CA SER A 67 -0.30 -13.93 9.31
C SER A 67 1.04 -14.59 9.56
N PHE A 68 2.02 -13.78 9.91
CA PHE A 68 3.34 -14.25 10.33
C PHE A 68 3.34 -14.63 11.81
N SER A 69 4.21 -15.56 12.17
CA SER A 69 4.37 -16.02 13.55
C SER A 69 5.07 -14.98 14.44
N ARG A 70 5.80 -14.04 13.87
CA ARG A 70 6.47 -12.91 14.52
C ARG A 70 6.68 -11.78 13.53
N ASN A 71 7.14 -10.62 13.99
CA ASN A 71 7.56 -9.54 13.12
C ASN A 71 8.82 -9.92 12.33
N PHE A 72 8.75 -9.83 11.01
CA PHE A 72 9.81 -10.02 10.03
C PHE A 72 10.14 -8.75 9.25
N GLY A 73 9.40 -7.67 9.46
CA GLY A 73 9.56 -6.38 8.80
C GLY A 73 8.59 -6.17 7.63
N LYS A 74 8.31 -4.88 7.38
CA LYS A 74 7.35 -4.43 6.36
C LYS A 74 7.65 -5.01 4.98
N GLU A 75 8.90 -5.05 4.59
CA GLU A 75 9.36 -5.56 3.29
C GLU A 75 9.02 -7.05 3.12
N SER A 76 9.15 -7.83 4.20
CA SER A 76 8.78 -9.25 4.20
C SER A 76 7.27 -9.43 4.04
N ALA A 77 6.48 -8.57 4.70
CA ALA A 77 5.03 -8.57 4.57
C ALA A 77 4.59 -8.18 3.15
N MET A 78 5.20 -7.14 2.57
CA MET A 78 4.97 -6.74 1.17
C MET A 78 5.30 -7.89 0.21
N TYR A 79 6.47 -8.51 0.37
CA TYR A 79 6.90 -9.63 -0.47
C TYR A 79 5.94 -10.83 -0.38
N ALA A 80 5.47 -11.16 0.82
CA ALA A 80 4.48 -12.23 0.99
C ALA A 80 3.19 -11.92 0.25
N GLY A 81 2.65 -10.70 0.40
CA GLY A 81 1.45 -10.27 -0.32
C GLY A 81 1.62 -10.35 -1.83
N LEU A 82 2.72 -9.82 -2.35
CA LEU A 82 3.05 -9.87 -3.78
C LEU A 82 3.16 -11.30 -4.29
N LYS A 83 3.79 -12.19 -3.53
CA LYS A 83 3.97 -13.61 -3.89
C LYS A 83 2.64 -14.39 -3.94
N TYR A 84 1.69 -14.04 -3.09
CA TYR A 84 0.38 -14.70 -3.02
C TYR A 84 -0.66 -14.07 -3.94
N SER A 85 -0.37 -12.91 -4.51
CA SER A 85 -1.27 -12.28 -5.48
C SER A 85 -1.33 -13.08 -6.79
N THR A 86 -2.54 -13.13 -7.34
CA THR A 86 -2.81 -13.74 -8.65
C THR A 86 -3.56 -12.78 -9.59
N ALA A 87 -3.65 -11.50 -9.20
CA ALA A 87 -4.36 -10.48 -9.94
C ALA A 87 -3.53 -9.96 -11.14
N ASP A 88 -4.21 -9.30 -12.09
CA ASP A 88 -3.56 -8.65 -13.24
C ASP A 88 -2.66 -7.50 -12.79
N TYR A 89 -3.07 -6.78 -11.72
CA TYR A 89 -2.33 -5.69 -11.12
C TYR A 89 -2.28 -5.84 -9.60
N VAL A 90 -1.16 -5.40 -9.02
CA VAL A 90 -0.99 -5.38 -7.56
C VAL A 90 -0.61 -3.98 -7.11
N VAL A 91 -1.28 -3.50 -6.07
CA VAL A 91 -0.98 -2.21 -5.43
C VAL A 91 -0.55 -2.48 -4.00
N VAL A 92 0.59 -1.94 -3.58
CA VAL A 92 0.99 -1.95 -2.17
C VAL A 92 0.52 -0.64 -1.52
N MET A 93 -0.18 -0.75 -0.39
CA MET A 93 -0.77 0.40 0.28
C MET A 93 -0.73 0.24 1.80
N ASP A 94 -0.36 1.31 2.51
CA ASP A 94 -0.35 1.31 3.99
C ASP A 94 -1.77 1.47 4.54
N ALA A 95 -2.03 0.86 5.71
CA ALA A 95 -3.35 0.88 6.36
C ALA A 95 -3.69 2.22 7.05
N ASP A 96 -2.74 3.16 7.15
CA ASP A 96 -2.83 4.39 7.94
C ASP A 96 -3.59 5.55 7.26
N LEU A 97 -4.10 5.34 6.04
CA LEU A 97 -4.79 6.36 5.23
C LEU A 97 -3.96 7.63 4.93
N GLN A 98 -2.64 7.64 5.19
CA GLN A 98 -1.77 8.75 4.77
C GLN A 98 -1.74 8.89 3.24
N HIS A 99 -1.98 7.80 2.53
CA HIS A 99 -2.22 7.78 1.10
C HIS A 99 -3.73 7.69 0.84
N PRO A 100 -4.35 8.74 0.28
CA PRO A 100 -5.79 8.74 0.06
C PRO A 100 -6.18 7.65 -0.97
N PRO A 101 -7.18 6.80 -0.69
CA PRO A 101 -7.61 5.74 -1.62
C PRO A 101 -7.99 6.25 -3.02
N LYS A 102 -8.37 7.53 -3.15
CA LYS A 102 -8.66 8.16 -4.45
C LYS A 102 -7.51 8.09 -5.46
N MET A 103 -6.27 7.91 -4.99
CA MET A 103 -5.12 7.71 -5.89
C MET A 103 -5.27 6.47 -6.78
N LEU A 104 -6.02 5.45 -6.34
CA LEU A 104 -6.28 4.25 -7.14
C LEU A 104 -6.96 4.58 -8.48
N ILE A 105 -7.77 5.65 -8.54
CA ILE A 105 -8.40 6.11 -9.78
C ILE A 105 -7.35 6.53 -10.81
N ASP A 106 -6.38 7.33 -10.38
CA ASP A 106 -5.33 7.82 -11.28
C ASP A 106 -4.31 6.72 -11.63
N MET A 107 -4.04 5.80 -10.70
CA MET A 107 -3.23 4.62 -10.96
C MET A 107 -3.86 3.71 -12.02
N CYS A 108 -5.17 3.45 -11.94
CA CYS A 108 -5.88 2.67 -12.97
C CYS A 108 -5.83 3.34 -14.34
N LYS A 109 -6.00 4.66 -14.42
CA LYS A 109 -5.86 5.41 -15.67
C LYS A 109 -4.46 5.26 -16.27
N ALA A 110 -3.41 5.39 -15.46
CA ALA A 110 -2.04 5.21 -15.92
C ALA A 110 -1.81 3.80 -16.50
N MET A 111 -2.38 2.76 -15.87
CA MET A 111 -2.32 1.40 -16.41
C MET A 111 -3.05 1.27 -17.75
N GLU A 112 -4.13 2.01 -17.97
CA GLU A 112 -4.85 2.05 -19.26
C GLU A 112 -4.05 2.75 -20.36
N GLU A 113 -3.22 3.73 -20.00
CA GLU A 113 -2.28 4.41 -20.91
C GLU A 113 -1.09 3.53 -21.30
N GLY A 114 -0.95 2.33 -20.72
CA GLY A 114 0.07 1.33 -21.08
C GLY A 114 1.33 1.38 -20.23
N TYR A 115 1.30 2.02 -19.08
CA TYR A 115 2.40 1.95 -18.10
C TYR A 115 2.41 0.60 -17.39
N ASP A 116 3.59 0.02 -17.20
CA ASP A 116 3.79 -1.23 -16.46
C ASP A 116 3.84 -1.03 -14.94
N CYS A 117 4.19 0.17 -14.49
CA CYS A 117 4.31 0.52 -13.09
C CYS A 117 3.94 1.98 -12.85
N CYS A 118 3.20 2.24 -11.78
CA CYS A 118 2.81 3.56 -11.34
C CYS A 118 3.17 3.74 -9.86
N ALA A 119 3.98 4.74 -9.55
CA ALA A 119 4.34 5.07 -8.18
C ALA A 119 3.75 6.42 -7.77
N ALA A 120 3.14 6.47 -6.59
CA ALA A 120 2.68 7.72 -6.02
C ALA A 120 3.86 8.61 -5.62
N ARG A 121 3.75 9.92 -5.88
CA ARG A 121 4.76 10.90 -5.49
C ARG A 121 4.15 11.95 -4.58
N ARG A 122 4.74 12.16 -3.42
CA ARG A 122 4.40 13.30 -2.56
C ARG A 122 4.83 14.62 -3.19
N THR A 123 3.88 15.48 -3.53
CA THR A 123 4.15 16.79 -4.15
C THR A 123 4.35 17.90 -3.12
N THR A 124 3.72 17.81 -1.95
CA THR A 124 3.81 18.79 -0.87
C THR A 124 4.03 18.08 0.46
N ARG A 125 4.90 18.67 1.29
CA ARG A 125 5.15 18.25 2.67
C ARG A 125 4.74 19.39 3.60
N GLU A 126 3.46 19.56 3.83
CA GLU A 126 2.98 20.54 4.81
C GLU A 126 3.43 20.12 6.22
N GLY A 127 4.14 21.01 6.91
CA GLY A 127 4.60 20.80 8.29
C GLY A 127 5.98 20.19 8.49
N GLU A 128 6.74 19.85 7.44
CA GLU A 128 8.13 19.40 7.63
C GLU A 128 9.10 20.56 7.94
N SER A 129 9.98 20.35 8.93
CA SER A 129 11.05 21.30 9.22
C SER A 129 12.02 21.38 8.04
N LYS A 130 12.51 22.61 7.73
CA LYS A 130 13.47 22.86 6.64
C LYS A 130 14.74 22.01 6.75
N ILE A 131 15.14 21.66 7.98
CA ILE A 131 16.30 20.81 8.26
C ILE A 131 16.09 19.39 7.75
N ARG A 132 14.91 18.80 7.99
CA ARG A 132 14.57 17.43 7.55
C ARG A 132 14.48 17.34 6.03
N SER A 133 13.95 18.38 5.38
CA SER A 133 13.92 18.48 3.91
C SER A 133 15.33 18.53 3.32
N LEU A 134 16.26 19.27 3.96
CA LEU A 134 17.66 19.37 3.51
C LEU A 134 18.40 18.01 3.62
N PHE A 135 18.20 17.27 4.71
CA PHE A 135 18.77 15.94 4.89
C PHE A 135 18.20 14.93 3.86
N SER A 136 16.90 14.98 3.60
CA SER A 136 16.27 14.16 2.59
C SER A 136 16.83 14.43 1.19
N GLN A 137 16.99 15.71 0.80
CA GLN A 137 17.61 16.08 -0.49
C GLN A 137 19.05 15.59 -0.61
N SER A 138 19.82 15.71 0.47
CA SER A 138 21.20 15.23 0.51
C SER A 138 21.28 13.70 0.38
N PHE A 139 20.37 12.99 1.02
CA PHE A 139 20.25 11.52 0.88
C PHE A 139 20.01 11.12 -0.57
N TYR A 140 19.01 11.69 -1.24
CA TYR A 140 18.72 11.38 -2.65
C TYR A 140 19.89 11.71 -3.59
N LYS A 141 20.61 12.84 -3.33
CA LYS A 141 21.80 13.19 -4.12
C LYS A 141 22.93 12.17 -3.96
N ILE A 142 23.16 11.68 -2.75
CA ILE A 142 24.20 10.69 -2.46
C ILE A 142 23.78 9.32 -3.03
N SER A 143 22.55 8.88 -2.78
CA SER A 143 22.02 7.63 -3.31
C SER A 143 22.09 7.57 -4.82
N ASN A 144 21.65 8.61 -5.52
CA ASN A 144 21.69 8.67 -6.98
C ASN A 144 23.11 8.75 -7.56
N LYS A 145 24.10 9.12 -6.73
CA LYS A 145 25.53 9.08 -7.16
C LYS A 145 26.17 7.71 -6.99
N ILE A 146 25.62 6.88 -6.11
CA ILE A 146 26.16 5.54 -5.77
C ILE A 146 25.38 4.44 -6.49
N SER A 147 24.12 4.69 -6.83
CA SER A 147 23.20 3.72 -7.46
C SER A 147 23.18 3.89 -8.98
N ASP A 148 23.15 2.77 -9.68
CA ASP A 148 22.96 2.74 -11.15
C ASP A 148 21.53 3.11 -11.57
N VAL A 149 20.58 3.09 -10.63
CA VAL A 149 19.18 3.48 -10.85
C VAL A 149 18.91 4.84 -10.18
N GLN A 150 18.48 5.82 -10.97
CA GLN A 150 18.13 7.14 -10.43
C GLN A 150 16.74 7.11 -9.78
N MET A 151 16.72 7.36 -8.47
CA MET A 151 15.48 7.52 -7.72
C MET A 151 14.99 8.98 -7.79
N PRO A 152 13.78 9.24 -8.30
CA PRO A 152 13.20 10.57 -8.29
C PRO A 152 12.96 11.04 -6.85
N TYR A 153 13.19 12.32 -6.59
CA TYR A 153 12.95 12.93 -5.29
C TYR A 153 11.47 12.78 -4.87
N GLY A 154 11.22 12.24 -3.68
CA GLY A 154 9.87 12.06 -3.15
C GLY A 154 9.13 10.81 -3.65
N ALA A 155 9.82 9.85 -4.31
CA ALA A 155 9.26 8.53 -4.56
C ALA A 155 8.93 7.84 -3.21
N VAL A 156 7.76 7.27 -3.08
CA VAL A 156 7.25 6.58 -1.89
C VAL A 156 6.89 5.16 -2.31
#